data_069b9a5a95d52324da172c5564720d82
#
_entry.id   069b9a5a95d52324da172c5564720d82
#
_cell.length_a   1.000
_cell.length_b   1.000
_cell.length_c   1.000
_cell.angle_alpha   90.00
_cell.angle_beta   90.00
_cell.angle_gamma   90.00
#
_symmetry.space_group_name_H-M   'P 1'
#
loop_
_entity.id
_entity.type
_entity.pdbx_description
1 polymer ?
#
loop_
_entity_poly.entity_id
_entity_poly.type
_entity_poly.pdbx_seq_one_letter_code
_entity_poly.pdbx_strand_id
1 'polypeptide(L)'
;MTSDVLQGDCLSELKKLKSSCVDLVYLDPPFFTQKKHALKTRDNTRTYSFDDSWDSIEAYRNYIKERLAECRRTLKSTGSIFLHCDKAASHHLRIALDE
;
A
#
# COMPACT_ATOMS: atom_id res chain seq x y z
N MET A 1 21.51 12.35 7.33
CA MET A 1 20.24 11.63 6.99
C MET A 1 19.10 12.62 7.00
N THR A 2 18.28 12.61 5.96
CA THR A 2 17.09 13.46 5.86
C THR A 2 15.84 12.60 5.90
N SER A 3 14.76 13.16 6.43
CA SER A 3 13.47 12.50 6.46
C SER A 3 12.46 13.39 5.74
N ASP A 4 11.71 12.80 4.82
CA ASP A 4 10.71 13.51 4.04
C ASP A 4 9.36 12.81 4.17
N VAL A 5 8.28 13.61 4.19
CA VAL A 5 6.92 13.11 4.11
C VAL A 5 6.35 13.59 2.78
N LEU A 6 5.93 12.63 1.95
CA LEU A 6 5.37 12.90 0.63
C LEU A 6 3.89 12.54 0.65
N GLN A 7 3.05 13.50 0.26
CA GLN A 7 1.61 13.28 0.14
C GLN A 7 1.25 13.12 -1.33
N GLY A 8 0.51 12.05 -1.65
CA GLY A 8 0.07 11.80 -3.01
C GLY A 8 -0.23 10.33 -3.23
N ASP A 9 -0.60 9.99 -4.46
CA ASP A 9 -0.76 8.60 -4.85
C ASP A 9 0.59 7.88 -4.79
N CYS A 10 0.61 6.77 -4.07
CA CYS A 10 1.81 5.97 -3.84
C CYS A 10 2.53 5.60 -5.15
N LEU A 11 1.77 5.15 -6.16
CA LEU A 11 2.36 4.75 -7.44
C LEU A 11 3.06 5.92 -8.13
N SER A 12 2.42 7.08 -8.15
CA SER A 12 2.99 8.29 -8.76
C SER A 12 4.24 8.75 -8.02
N GLU A 13 4.23 8.72 -6.70
CA GLU A 13 5.38 9.13 -5.89
C GLU A 13 6.54 8.15 -6.01
N LEU A 14 6.25 6.84 -6.03
CA LEU A 14 7.29 5.81 -6.21
C LEU A 14 8.00 5.94 -7.54
N LYS A 15 7.29 6.28 -8.61
CA LYS A 15 7.90 6.45 -9.94
C LYS A 15 8.94 7.56 -9.99
N LYS A 16 8.86 8.53 -9.09
CA LYS A 16 9.83 9.62 -8.99
C LYS A 16 11.13 9.22 -8.32
N LEU A 17 11.14 8.10 -7.59
CA LEU A 17 12.33 7.62 -6.90
C LEU A 17 13.27 6.90 -7.86
N LYS A 18 14.57 6.99 -7.56
CA LYS A 18 15.59 6.28 -8.32
C LYS A 18 15.50 4.78 -8.05
N SER A 19 15.94 3.98 -9.02
CA SER A 19 16.07 2.54 -8.85
C SER A 19 17.17 2.21 -7.83
N SER A 20 16.98 1.10 -7.11
CA SER A 20 18.00 0.55 -6.19
C SER A 20 18.51 1.57 -5.16
N CYS A 21 17.61 2.37 -4.59
CA CYS A 21 18.00 3.42 -3.62
C CYS A 21 17.45 3.19 -2.21
N VAL A 22 16.59 2.17 -2.03
CA VAL A 22 15.86 1.95 -0.78
C VAL A 22 16.31 0.65 -0.10
N ASP A 23 16.53 0.69 1.19
CA ASP A 23 16.94 -0.47 1.99
C ASP A 23 15.76 -1.28 2.53
N LEU A 24 14.66 -0.62 2.85
CA LEU A 24 13.49 -1.24 3.45
C LEU A 24 12.22 -0.59 2.96
N VAL A 25 11.25 -1.41 2.58
CA VAL A 25 9.89 -0.97 2.25
C VAL A 25 8.92 -1.62 3.23
N TYR A 26 8.09 -0.80 3.85
CA TYR A 26 6.97 -1.27 4.66
C TYR A 26 5.69 -0.68 4.06
N LEU A 27 4.77 -1.54 3.65
CA LEU A 27 3.51 -1.15 3.04
C LEU A 27 2.34 -1.47 3.95
N ASP A 28 1.48 -0.47 4.13
CA ASP A 28 0.23 -0.61 4.85
C ASP A 28 -0.91 -0.11 3.95
N PRO A 29 -1.26 -0.91 2.90
CA PRO A 29 -2.27 -0.49 1.95
C PRO A 29 -3.68 -0.63 2.49
N PRO A 30 -4.68 -0.09 1.79
CA PRO A 30 -6.08 -0.37 2.12
C PRO A 30 -6.34 -1.87 2.13
N PHE A 31 -7.14 -2.34 3.09
CA PHE A 31 -7.46 -3.76 3.21
C PHE A 31 -8.62 -4.15 2.29
N PHE A 32 -8.71 -5.43 2.00
CA PHE A 32 -9.84 -5.99 1.26
C PHE A 32 -10.92 -6.45 2.25
N THR A 33 -11.50 -5.51 2.98
CA THR A 33 -12.55 -5.81 3.96
C THR A 33 -13.94 -5.62 3.41
N GLN A 34 -14.06 -4.94 2.26
CA GLN A 34 -15.34 -4.54 1.64
C GLN A 34 -16.19 -3.68 2.56
N LYS A 35 -15.55 -2.91 3.43
CA LYS A 35 -16.21 -2.03 4.38
C LYS A 35 -15.79 -0.59 4.17
N LYS A 36 -16.74 0.33 4.43
CA LYS A 36 -16.43 1.75 4.58
C LYS A 36 -16.14 2.03 6.04
N HIS A 37 -15.02 2.68 6.29
CA HIS A 37 -14.62 3.06 7.62
C HIS A 37 -14.88 4.55 7.83
N ALA A 38 -15.50 4.91 8.95
CA ALA A 38 -15.79 6.28 9.28
C ALA A 38 -15.26 6.60 10.68
N LEU A 39 -14.55 7.71 10.77
CA LEU A 39 -14.04 8.23 12.02
C LEU A 39 -14.70 9.57 12.31
N LYS A 40 -15.26 9.71 13.50
CA LYS A 40 -15.84 10.98 13.97
C LYS A 40 -14.90 11.66 14.94
N THR A 41 -14.84 12.98 14.86
CA THR A 41 -14.13 13.74 15.87
C THR A 41 -14.84 13.65 17.22
N ARG A 42 -14.09 13.94 18.30
CA ARG A 42 -14.61 13.81 19.68
C ARG A 42 -15.88 14.61 19.91
N ASP A 43 -16.04 15.76 19.23
CA ASP A 43 -17.20 16.64 19.34
C ASP A 43 -18.32 16.32 18.34
N ASN A 44 -18.18 15.27 17.54
CA ASN A 44 -19.10 14.84 16.49
C ASN A 44 -19.35 15.89 15.39
N THR A 45 -18.50 16.90 15.25
CA THR A 45 -18.67 17.94 14.22
C THR A 45 -18.10 17.53 12.87
N ARG A 46 -17.17 16.58 12.85
CA ARG A 46 -16.54 16.09 11.63
C ARG A 46 -16.55 14.58 11.57
N THR A 47 -16.76 14.07 10.37
CA THR A 47 -16.64 12.63 10.08
C THR A 47 -15.61 12.45 9.00
N TYR A 48 -14.62 11.59 9.25
CA TYR A 48 -13.64 11.17 8.27
C TYR A 48 -13.97 9.74 7.88
N SER A 49 -13.95 9.46 6.58
CA SER A 49 -14.24 8.12 6.09
C SER A 49 -13.20 7.67 5.09
N PHE A 50 -12.94 6.38 5.06
CA PHE A 50 -12.15 5.74 4.03
C PHE A 50 -12.80 4.43 3.64
N ASP A 51 -12.55 4.00 2.41
CA ASP A 51 -13.24 2.89 1.80
C ASP A 51 -12.25 1.77 1.46
N ASP A 52 -12.45 0.58 2.08
CA ASP A 52 -11.73 -0.65 1.76
C ASP A 52 -12.51 -1.52 0.77
N SER A 53 -13.54 -0.96 0.10
CA SER A 53 -14.33 -1.70 -0.88
C SER A 53 -13.66 -1.71 -2.23
N TRP A 54 -13.67 -2.86 -2.87
CA TRP A 54 -13.07 -3.08 -4.18
C TRP A 54 -14.05 -3.85 -5.06
N ASP A 55 -14.01 -3.60 -6.36
CA ASP A 55 -14.91 -4.29 -7.30
C ASP A 55 -14.72 -5.80 -7.29
N SER A 56 -13.48 -6.25 -7.10
CA SER A 56 -13.15 -7.67 -7.03
C SER A 56 -11.80 -7.86 -6.35
N ILE A 57 -11.52 -9.09 -5.93
CA ILE A 57 -10.21 -9.44 -5.40
C ILE A 57 -9.12 -9.26 -6.48
N GLU A 58 -9.47 -9.46 -7.74
CA GLU A 58 -8.54 -9.27 -8.85
C GLU A 58 -8.17 -7.81 -9.00
N ALA A 59 -9.15 -6.90 -8.91
CA ALA A 59 -8.91 -5.46 -8.95
C ALA A 59 -7.99 -5.02 -7.81
N TYR A 60 -8.25 -5.53 -6.61
CA TYR A 60 -7.42 -5.26 -5.44
C TYR A 60 -5.99 -5.77 -5.64
N ARG A 61 -5.86 -7.01 -6.09
CA ARG A 61 -4.55 -7.64 -6.33
C ARG A 61 -3.75 -6.86 -7.38
N ASN A 62 -4.39 -6.45 -8.46
CA ASN A 62 -3.72 -5.67 -9.51
C ASN A 62 -3.25 -4.31 -8.99
N TYR A 63 -4.07 -3.65 -8.18
CA TYR A 63 -3.71 -2.39 -7.54
C TYR A 63 -2.44 -2.55 -6.70
N ILE A 64 -2.38 -3.57 -5.87
CA ILE A 64 -1.22 -3.85 -5.01
C ILE A 64 -0.02 -4.25 -5.87
N LYS A 65 -0.22 -5.09 -6.89
CA LYS A 65 0.86 -5.60 -7.74
C LYS A 65 1.60 -4.48 -8.47
N GLU A 66 0.87 -3.49 -9.01
CA GLU A 66 1.49 -2.34 -9.67
C GLU A 66 2.44 -1.59 -8.72
N ARG A 67 2.01 -1.43 -7.49
CA ARG A 67 2.79 -0.72 -6.47
C ARG A 67 3.97 -1.56 -5.98
N LEU A 68 3.79 -2.86 -5.86
CA LEU A 68 4.88 -3.78 -5.52
C LEU A 68 5.98 -3.78 -6.59
N ALA A 69 5.62 -3.70 -7.86
CA ALA A 69 6.60 -3.66 -8.94
C ALA A 69 7.51 -2.44 -8.81
N GLU A 70 6.94 -1.27 -8.50
CA GLU A 70 7.73 -0.07 -8.27
C GLU A 70 8.54 -0.12 -6.97
N CYS A 71 8.00 -0.73 -5.93
CA CYS A 71 8.75 -0.97 -4.70
C CYS A 71 9.98 -1.85 -4.97
N ARG A 72 9.80 -2.92 -5.74
CA ARG A 72 10.91 -3.80 -6.13
C ARG A 72 11.98 -3.04 -6.90
N ARG A 73 11.58 -2.20 -7.83
CA ARG A 73 12.51 -1.38 -8.61
C ARG A 73 13.36 -0.47 -7.72
N THR A 74 12.73 0.16 -6.71
CA THR A 74 13.42 1.08 -5.80
C THR A 74 14.28 0.38 -4.77
N LEU A 75 13.99 -0.89 -4.43
CA LEU A 75 14.76 -1.65 -3.46
C LEU A 75 16.15 -2.01 -3.98
N LYS A 76 17.13 -1.88 -3.12
CA LYS A 76 18.46 -2.45 -3.37
C LYS A 76 18.39 -3.97 -3.38
N SER A 77 19.38 -4.64 -3.98
CA SER A 77 19.44 -6.09 -4.00
C SER A 77 19.46 -6.72 -2.60
N THR A 78 19.93 -5.98 -1.61
CA THR A 78 19.99 -6.37 -0.20
C THR A 78 18.78 -5.89 0.60
N GLY A 79 17.83 -5.21 -0.04
CA GLY A 79 16.67 -4.64 0.63
C GLY A 79 15.61 -5.66 0.97
N SER A 80 14.70 -5.29 1.86
CA SER A 80 13.58 -6.13 2.29
C SER A 80 12.27 -5.38 2.15
N ILE A 81 11.20 -6.13 1.91
CA ILE A 81 9.84 -5.58 1.82
C ILE A 81 8.91 -6.30 2.80
N PHE A 82 8.08 -5.53 3.46
CA PHE A 82 7.04 -6.02 4.35
C PHE A 82 5.70 -5.47 3.90
N LEU A 83 4.71 -6.34 3.81
CA LEU A 83 3.35 -5.98 3.38
C LEU A 83 2.37 -6.36 4.47
N HIS A 84 1.74 -5.36 5.07
CA HIS A 84 0.68 -5.56 6.04
C HIS A 84 -0.65 -5.79 5.31
N CYS A 85 -1.39 -6.84 5.66
CA CYS A 85 -2.65 -7.17 4.99
C CYS A 85 -3.63 -7.84 5.96
N ASP A 86 -4.89 -7.91 5.56
CA ASP A 86 -5.93 -8.62 6.30
C ASP A 86 -5.99 -10.10 5.90
N LYS A 87 -6.76 -10.88 6.66
CA LYS A 87 -6.89 -12.32 6.44
C LYS A 87 -7.50 -12.66 5.08
N ALA A 88 -8.47 -11.86 4.64
CA ALA A 88 -9.22 -12.15 3.42
C ALA A 88 -8.34 -12.13 2.16
N ALA A 89 -7.32 -11.31 2.15
CA ALA A 89 -6.48 -11.10 0.98
C ALA A 89 -5.05 -11.64 1.12
N SER A 90 -4.65 -12.13 2.31
CA SER A 90 -3.24 -12.45 2.58
C SER A 90 -2.65 -13.43 1.59
N HIS A 91 -3.37 -14.51 1.23
CA HIS A 91 -2.86 -15.50 0.29
C HIS A 91 -2.75 -14.97 -1.14
N HIS A 92 -3.66 -14.09 -1.55
CA HIS A 92 -3.60 -13.44 -2.88
C HIS A 92 -2.40 -12.49 -2.96
N LEU A 93 -2.15 -11.74 -1.89
CA LEU A 93 -1.03 -10.80 -1.84
C LEU A 93 0.31 -11.52 -1.74
N ARG A 94 0.35 -12.68 -1.10
CA ARG A 94 1.55 -13.50 -1.08
C ARG A 94 1.93 -13.95 -2.49
N ILE A 95 0.96 -14.38 -3.29
CA ILE A 95 1.19 -14.73 -4.70
C ILE A 95 1.73 -13.51 -5.46
N ALA A 96 1.14 -12.34 -5.25
CA ALA A 96 1.59 -11.12 -5.90
C ALA A 96 3.04 -10.76 -5.51
N LEU A 97 3.43 -10.97 -4.24
CA LEU A 97 4.80 -10.74 -3.78
C LEU A 97 5.79 -11.70 -4.46
N ASP A 98 5.37 -12.94 -4.71
CA ASP A 98 6.22 -13.97 -5.30
C ASP A 98 6.41 -13.80 -6.82
N GLU A 99 5.56 -13.03 -7.45
CA GLU A 99 5.69 -12.70 -8.89
C GLU A 99 6.72 -11.55 -9.13
#